data_2d79a7f18454e7e85eaec1433a54aad9
#
_entry.id   2d79a7f18454e7e85eaec1433a54aad9
#
_cell.length_a   1.000
_cell.length_b   1.000
_cell.length_c   1.000
_cell.angle_alpha   90.00
_cell.angle_beta   90.00
_cell.angle_gamma   90.00
#
_symmetry.space_group_name_H-M   'P 1'
#
loop_
_entity.id
_entity.type
_entity.pdbx_description
1 polymer ?
#
loop_
_entity_poly.entity_id
_entity_poly.type
_entity_poly.pdbx_seq_one_letter_code
_entity_poly.pdbx_strand_id
1 'polypeptide(L)'
;MTRATAAVAALALVACGGSVPPAAHSTTDSTDAGGPALPPGDPGDAGSRLAAEITYTETGFNLFAVDRAGTAYGVNLAASDAELWSSADGRAWSKRGASTGGASFWMLQPLSDGTLLADVATGAGHAIARFTDRGATWTEVLPLGAYRSLTLHSFAELAEAAYFLEYQVFTAGNALIRLWQSVDGGATWAVRRLFQGHRHGHGLIADPARHALWAFFGDTDLQSGLYRSTDGGATWTAIVAGSQDGDIVDATLQPDGSLLCGQDISYLPPRPGIARIGLDGSVTRYQTLPSASYSTHAIRAGGYVVGATYELDADVSPPGWRQASLWGSGDGVHWEKLLDVPQLDAKQDVRADVYWELPSGELVINVRNAAGFEPGGLGYLLTRTTRR
;
A
#
# COMPACT_ATOMS: atom_id res chain seq x y z
N MET A 1 -15.61 25.28 33.99
CA MET A 1 -15.46 25.14 32.53
C MET A 1 -14.13 24.45 32.30
N THR A 2 -14.13 23.14 32.34
CA THR A 2 -12.95 22.27 32.18
C THR A 2 -12.82 21.94 30.70
N ARG A 3 -11.74 22.39 30.09
CA ARG A 3 -11.39 22.00 28.70
C ARG A 3 -11.01 20.52 28.70
N ALA A 4 -11.81 19.69 28.08
CA ALA A 4 -11.43 18.33 27.73
C ALA A 4 -10.37 18.41 26.64
N THR A 5 -9.16 18.02 26.97
CA THR A 5 -8.09 17.76 26.01
C THR A 5 -8.50 16.49 25.25
N ALA A 6 -8.92 16.63 24.01
CA ALA A 6 -9.07 15.49 23.12
C ALA A 6 -7.68 14.90 22.89
N ALA A 7 -7.44 13.71 23.41
CA ALA A 7 -6.28 12.91 23.07
C ALA A 7 -6.47 12.49 21.60
N VAL A 8 -5.66 13.07 20.72
CA VAL A 8 -5.47 12.58 19.37
C VAL A 8 -4.89 11.16 19.52
N ALA A 9 -5.72 10.16 19.30
CA ALA A 9 -5.25 8.79 19.20
C ALA A 9 -4.32 8.75 17.98
N ALA A 10 -3.01 8.79 18.22
CA ALA A 10 -2.04 8.55 17.18
C ALA A 10 -2.32 7.17 16.61
N LEU A 11 -2.77 7.12 15.36
CA LEU A 11 -2.95 5.90 14.59
C LEU A 11 -1.55 5.26 14.42
N ALA A 12 -1.12 4.52 15.41
CA ALA A 12 0.09 3.73 15.31
C ALA A 12 -0.22 2.54 14.37
N LEU A 13 0.11 2.67 13.08
CA LEU A 13 0.54 1.50 12.36
C LEU A 13 1.81 1.05 13.10
N VAL A 14 1.71 -0.01 13.86
CA VAL A 14 2.89 -0.68 14.37
C VAL A 14 3.66 -1.12 13.12
N ALA A 15 4.86 -0.59 12.96
CA ALA A 15 5.79 -1.05 11.95
C ALA A 15 5.84 -2.58 11.98
N CYS A 16 6.05 -3.20 10.85
CA CYS A 16 6.34 -4.64 10.73
C CYS A 16 7.67 -5.04 11.42
N GLY A 17 8.09 -4.35 12.44
CA GLY A 17 9.29 -4.53 13.23
C GLY A 17 9.03 -5.22 14.56
N GLY A 18 8.69 -6.51 14.54
CA GLY A 18 8.88 -7.37 15.70
C GLY A 18 10.27 -8.00 15.58
N SER A 19 11.22 -7.62 16.46
CA SER A 19 12.52 -8.27 16.54
C SER A 19 12.34 -9.76 16.80
N VAL A 20 12.53 -10.55 15.75
CA VAL A 20 12.76 -12.01 15.90
C VAL A 20 14.22 -12.15 16.33
N PRO A 21 14.53 -12.85 17.46
CA PRO A 21 15.92 -13.13 17.81
C PRO A 21 16.59 -13.86 16.63
N PRO A 22 17.84 -13.53 16.27
CA PRO A 22 18.51 -14.12 15.13
C PRO A 22 18.61 -15.63 15.34
N ALA A 23 18.07 -16.41 14.40
CA ALA A 23 18.37 -17.82 14.28
C ALA A 23 19.87 -17.93 14.01
N ALA A 24 20.57 -18.81 14.73
CA ALA A 24 21.98 -19.05 14.55
C ALA A 24 22.27 -19.47 13.11
N HIS A 25 22.82 -18.57 12.30
CA HIS A 25 23.27 -18.87 10.97
C HIS A 25 24.57 -19.67 11.01
N SER A 26 24.54 -20.87 10.43
CA SER A 26 25.78 -21.53 10.06
C SER A 26 26.39 -20.77 8.87
N THR A 27 27.56 -20.16 9.08
CA THR A 27 28.32 -19.53 8.01
C THR A 27 28.83 -20.59 7.05
N THR A 28 28.13 -20.79 5.95
CA THR A 28 28.74 -21.31 4.73
C THR A 28 29.07 -20.12 3.86
N ASP A 29 30.37 -19.86 3.67
CA ASP A 29 30.90 -18.89 2.73
C ASP A 29 30.30 -19.15 1.34
N SER A 30 29.27 -18.39 0.97
CA SER A 30 28.85 -18.28 -0.43
C SER A 30 29.54 -17.05 -1.00
N THR A 31 30.58 -17.28 -1.80
CA THR A 31 31.15 -16.27 -2.69
C THR A 31 30.01 -15.58 -3.43
N ASP A 32 29.92 -14.27 -3.23
CA ASP A 32 29.02 -13.34 -3.90
C ASP A 32 29.18 -13.50 -5.43
N ALA A 33 28.37 -14.38 -6.02
CA ALA A 33 28.19 -14.45 -7.45
C ALA A 33 27.25 -13.28 -7.81
N GLY A 34 27.84 -12.10 -8.01
CA GLY A 34 27.14 -10.95 -8.54
C GLY A 34 26.35 -11.38 -9.77
N GLY A 35 25.02 -11.27 -9.69
CA GLY A 35 24.17 -11.45 -10.86
C GLY A 35 24.69 -10.58 -11.99
N PRO A 36 24.47 -10.96 -13.27
CA PRO A 36 24.99 -10.21 -14.40
C PRO A 36 24.59 -8.74 -14.25
N ALA A 37 25.59 -7.85 -14.25
CA ALA A 37 25.35 -6.43 -14.28
C ALA A 37 24.40 -6.12 -15.43
N LEU A 38 23.31 -5.40 -15.17
CA LEU A 38 22.43 -4.93 -16.22
C LEU A 38 23.28 -4.21 -17.27
N PRO A 39 23.03 -4.41 -18.56
CA PRO A 39 23.73 -3.68 -19.59
C PRO A 39 23.56 -2.17 -19.30
N PRO A 40 24.59 -1.33 -19.44
CA PRO A 40 24.46 0.09 -19.28
C PRO A 40 23.36 0.56 -20.24
N GLY A 41 22.24 1.07 -19.67
CA GLY A 41 21.16 1.65 -20.47
C GLY A 41 21.72 2.73 -21.37
N ASP A 42 21.26 2.77 -22.60
CA ASP A 42 21.61 3.82 -23.56
C ASP A 42 21.19 5.17 -22.94
N PRO A 43 22.10 6.12 -22.67
CA PRO A 43 21.75 7.41 -22.05
C PRO A 43 20.92 8.33 -22.96
N GLY A 44 20.43 7.83 -24.10
CA GLY A 44 19.84 8.62 -25.18
C GLY A 44 18.30 8.70 -25.24
N ASP A 45 17.53 8.05 -24.37
CA ASP A 45 16.07 8.12 -24.49
C ASP A 45 15.48 9.25 -23.63
N ALA A 46 15.37 10.43 -24.26
CA ALA A 46 14.80 11.64 -23.65
C ALA A 46 13.32 11.49 -23.22
N GLY A 47 12.67 10.37 -23.52
CA GLY A 47 11.29 10.08 -23.12
C GLY A 47 11.15 9.24 -21.84
N SER A 48 12.24 8.71 -21.27
CA SER A 48 12.23 7.83 -20.11
C SER A 48 12.24 8.55 -18.76
N ARG A 49 12.61 9.83 -18.73
CA ARG A 49 12.75 10.62 -17.51
C ARG A 49 11.47 11.34 -17.14
N LEU A 50 11.17 11.37 -15.85
CA LEU A 50 10.08 12.14 -15.27
C LEU A 50 10.62 13.26 -14.39
N ALA A 51 9.84 14.35 -14.30
CA ALA A 51 9.96 15.35 -13.26
C ALA A 51 8.67 15.43 -12.48
N ALA A 52 8.76 15.82 -11.21
CA ALA A 52 7.61 16.04 -10.34
C ALA A 52 7.60 17.49 -9.85
N GLU A 53 6.41 18.09 -9.82
CA GLU A 53 6.14 19.41 -9.27
C GLU A 53 5.01 19.28 -8.26
N ILE A 54 5.23 19.72 -7.02
CA ILE A 54 4.18 19.80 -5.99
C ILE A 54 3.29 20.97 -6.33
N THR A 55 2.02 20.71 -6.61
CA THR A 55 1.01 21.71 -6.97
C THR A 55 0.14 22.14 -5.80
N TYR A 56 0.06 21.28 -4.76
CA TYR A 56 -0.73 21.53 -3.57
C TYR A 56 -0.24 20.71 -2.39
N THR A 57 -0.36 21.25 -1.19
CA THR A 57 -0.05 20.57 0.07
C THR A 57 -1.25 20.70 0.99
N GLU A 58 -1.73 19.57 1.53
CA GLU A 58 -2.80 19.49 2.50
C GLU A 58 -2.30 18.94 3.83
N THR A 59 -2.61 19.58 4.92
CA THR A 59 -2.27 19.13 6.26
C THR A 59 -3.52 18.85 7.07
N GLY A 60 -3.49 17.77 7.86
CA GLY A 60 -4.64 17.40 8.70
C GLY A 60 -5.75 16.62 7.99
N PHE A 61 -5.61 16.35 6.70
CA PHE A 61 -6.47 15.42 5.96
C PHE A 61 -5.69 14.16 5.58
N ASN A 62 -6.36 13.00 5.65
CA ASN A 62 -5.88 11.76 5.05
C ASN A 62 -6.82 11.39 3.88
N LEU A 63 -6.27 11.28 2.67
CA LEU A 63 -7.02 10.89 1.48
C LEU A 63 -6.89 9.37 1.32
N PHE A 64 -7.99 8.63 1.45
CA PHE A 64 -7.98 7.17 1.43
C PHE A 64 -8.20 6.60 0.03
N ALA A 65 -9.04 7.23 -0.78
CA ALA A 65 -9.43 6.64 -2.05
C ALA A 65 -9.86 7.70 -3.08
N VAL A 66 -9.76 7.31 -4.36
CA VAL A 66 -10.39 8.02 -5.48
C VAL A 66 -11.24 7.00 -6.24
N ASP A 67 -12.53 7.26 -6.42
CA ASP A 67 -13.41 6.37 -7.16
C ASP A 67 -13.24 6.50 -8.69
N ARG A 68 -13.91 5.64 -9.44
CA ARG A 68 -13.85 5.64 -10.92
C ARG A 68 -14.40 6.93 -11.55
N ALA A 69 -15.26 7.66 -10.83
CA ALA A 69 -15.77 8.97 -11.28
C ALA A 69 -14.79 10.11 -10.96
N GLY A 70 -13.71 9.81 -10.23
CA GLY A 70 -12.70 10.77 -9.83
C GLY A 70 -13.02 11.50 -8.53
N THR A 71 -14.01 11.06 -7.77
CA THR A 71 -14.30 11.61 -6.45
C THR A 71 -13.28 11.09 -5.44
N ALA A 72 -12.57 11.97 -4.79
CA ALA A 72 -11.68 11.66 -3.68
C ALA A 72 -12.48 11.53 -2.37
N TYR A 73 -12.09 10.56 -1.54
CA TYR A 73 -12.66 10.31 -0.21
C TYR A 73 -11.55 10.31 0.84
N GLY A 74 -11.86 10.87 2.00
CA GLY A 74 -10.88 10.97 3.08
C GLY A 74 -11.50 11.36 4.41
N VAL A 75 -10.65 11.57 5.41
CA VAL A 75 -11.02 12.02 6.75
C VAL A 75 -10.31 13.32 7.09
N ASN A 76 -11.00 14.19 7.82
CA ASN A 76 -10.42 15.39 8.41
C ASN A 76 -9.94 15.07 9.83
N LEU A 77 -8.65 14.85 9.99
CA LEU A 77 -8.03 14.48 11.28
C LEU A 77 -8.11 15.61 12.31
N ALA A 78 -8.24 16.86 11.87
CA ALA A 78 -8.42 18.01 12.77
C ALA A 78 -9.86 18.08 13.33
N ALA A 79 -10.84 17.52 12.62
CA ALA A 79 -12.23 17.46 13.07
C ALA A 79 -12.54 16.11 13.75
N SER A 80 -12.51 15.03 12.98
CA SER A 80 -12.73 13.66 13.46
C SER A 80 -12.36 12.64 12.38
N ASP A 81 -11.61 11.62 12.73
CA ASP A 81 -11.30 10.46 11.89
C ASP A 81 -12.50 9.49 11.69
N ALA A 82 -13.60 9.73 12.39
CA ALA A 82 -14.88 9.05 12.22
C ALA A 82 -15.80 9.71 11.18
N GLU A 83 -15.39 10.80 10.57
CA GLU A 83 -16.16 11.53 9.57
C GLU A 83 -15.64 11.30 8.17
N LEU A 84 -16.52 10.85 7.27
CA LEU A 84 -16.21 10.68 5.85
C LEU A 84 -16.43 12.00 5.10
N TRP A 85 -15.42 12.41 4.36
CA TRP A 85 -15.42 13.59 3.50
C TRP A 85 -15.16 13.20 2.06
N SER A 86 -15.59 14.04 1.12
CA SER A 86 -15.28 13.87 -0.29
C SER A 86 -14.93 15.19 -0.95
N SER A 87 -14.14 15.08 -2.04
CA SER A 87 -13.68 16.17 -2.87
C SER A 87 -13.67 15.79 -4.34
N ALA A 88 -13.97 16.73 -5.24
CA ALA A 88 -13.84 16.53 -6.68
C ALA A 88 -12.40 16.81 -7.19
N ASP A 89 -11.61 17.55 -6.42
CA ASP A 89 -10.31 18.08 -6.84
C ASP A 89 -9.17 17.83 -5.84
N GLY A 90 -9.48 17.16 -4.71
CA GLY A 90 -8.52 16.96 -3.62
C GLY A 90 -8.15 18.24 -2.86
N ARG A 91 -8.92 19.34 -3.00
CA ARG A 91 -8.66 20.63 -2.35
C ARG A 91 -9.84 21.13 -1.55
N ALA A 92 -11.02 21.12 -2.17
CA ALA A 92 -12.28 21.54 -1.51
C ALA A 92 -13.03 20.30 -1.03
N TRP A 93 -13.17 20.17 0.30
CA TRP A 93 -13.75 19.00 0.94
C TRP A 93 -15.16 19.28 1.47
N SER A 94 -16.04 18.31 1.33
CA SER A 94 -17.41 18.34 1.85
C SER A 94 -17.70 17.07 2.65
N LYS A 95 -18.26 17.23 3.85
CA LYS A 95 -18.66 16.10 4.69
C LYS A 95 -19.78 15.31 4.03
N ARG A 96 -19.66 13.97 4.03
CA ARG A 96 -20.65 13.03 3.49
C ARG A 96 -21.43 12.32 4.58
N GLY A 97 -20.75 11.90 5.61
CA GLY A 97 -21.35 11.15 6.71
C GLY A 97 -20.36 10.94 7.84
N ALA A 98 -20.75 10.11 8.78
CA ALA A 98 -19.89 9.69 9.87
C ALA A 98 -20.18 8.22 10.20
N SER A 99 -19.19 7.51 10.74
CA SER A 99 -19.39 6.18 11.28
C SER A 99 -20.30 6.25 12.51
N THR A 100 -21.10 5.22 12.74
CA THR A 100 -21.90 5.11 13.97
C THR A 100 -21.01 4.72 15.14
N GLY A 101 -21.25 5.33 16.31
CA GLY A 101 -20.48 5.00 17.52
C GLY A 101 -19.06 5.55 17.55
N GLY A 102 -18.69 6.44 16.60
CA GLY A 102 -17.37 7.08 16.57
C GLY A 102 -16.23 6.14 16.13
N ALA A 103 -16.53 5.12 15.32
CA ALA A 103 -15.50 4.25 14.75
C ALA A 103 -14.62 5.03 13.76
N SER A 104 -13.29 4.95 13.95
CA SER A 104 -12.32 5.64 13.11
C SER A 104 -12.13 4.93 11.78
N PHE A 105 -12.06 5.67 10.67
CA PHE A 105 -11.71 5.12 9.38
C PHE A 105 -10.23 4.72 9.35
N TRP A 106 -9.97 3.49 8.90
CA TRP A 106 -8.62 2.97 8.73
C TRP A 106 -8.20 2.91 7.27
N MET A 107 -9.04 2.30 6.42
CA MET A 107 -8.89 2.22 4.97
C MET A 107 -10.24 2.30 4.29
N LEU A 108 -10.26 2.68 3.02
CA LEU A 108 -11.49 2.81 2.24
C LEU A 108 -11.26 2.33 0.81
N GLN A 109 -12.20 1.55 0.29
CA GLN A 109 -12.21 1.00 -1.07
C GLN A 109 -13.54 1.30 -1.75
N PRO A 110 -13.56 2.14 -2.78
CA PRO A 110 -14.72 2.29 -3.65
C PRO A 110 -14.90 1.05 -4.54
N LEU A 111 -16.12 0.53 -4.62
CA LEU A 111 -16.50 -0.49 -5.59
C LEU A 111 -17.01 0.14 -6.90
N SER A 112 -17.11 -0.66 -7.95
CA SER A 112 -17.51 -0.20 -9.28
C SER A 112 -18.95 0.30 -9.34
N ASP A 113 -19.83 -0.17 -8.44
CA ASP A 113 -21.24 0.24 -8.31
C ASP A 113 -21.43 1.53 -7.49
N GLY A 114 -20.36 2.13 -6.98
CA GLY A 114 -20.38 3.32 -6.14
C GLY A 114 -20.57 3.03 -4.64
N THR A 115 -20.66 1.77 -4.24
CA THR A 115 -20.55 1.36 -2.83
C THR A 115 -19.14 1.65 -2.32
N LEU A 116 -19.02 2.10 -1.07
CA LEU A 116 -17.74 2.25 -0.39
C LEU A 116 -17.61 1.15 0.67
N LEU A 117 -16.55 0.39 0.63
CA LEU A 117 -16.12 -0.48 1.72
C LEU A 117 -15.06 0.23 2.55
N ALA A 118 -15.11 0.08 3.85
CA ALA A 118 -14.13 0.65 4.74
C ALA A 118 -13.73 -0.35 5.82
N ASP A 119 -12.44 -0.42 6.13
CA ASP A 119 -11.98 -0.93 7.41
C ASP A 119 -12.14 0.19 8.44
N VAL A 120 -12.88 -0.09 9.50
CA VAL A 120 -13.13 0.86 10.58
C VAL A 120 -12.65 0.28 11.92
N ALA A 121 -11.93 1.09 12.68
CA ALA A 121 -11.52 0.74 14.04
C ALA A 121 -12.63 1.06 15.02
N THR A 122 -13.09 0.06 15.76
CA THR A 122 -14.15 0.13 16.77
C THR A 122 -13.58 -0.14 18.16
N GLY A 123 -14.39 0.04 19.20
CA GLY A 123 -14.00 -0.35 20.57
C GLY A 123 -13.77 -1.86 20.76
N ALA A 124 -14.25 -2.69 19.84
CA ALA A 124 -14.09 -4.14 19.84
C ALA A 124 -12.98 -4.66 18.89
N GLY A 125 -12.24 -3.78 18.24
CA GLY A 125 -11.24 -4.08 17.22
C GLY A 125 -11.64 -3.48 15.86
N HIS A 126 -11.38 -4.18 14.77
CA HIS A 126 -11.71 -3.74 13.42
C HIS A 126 -12.96 -4.43 12.85
N ALA A 127 -13.59 -3.77 11.89
CA ALA A 127 -14.70 -4.33 11.12
C ALA A 127 -14.69 -3.76 9.69
N ILE A 128 -15.20 -4.53 8.73
CA ILE A 128 -15.56 -3.97 7.44
C ILE A 128 -16.94 -3.34 7.55
N ALA A 129 -17.00 -2.06 7.20
CA ALA A 129 -18.23 -1.29 7.06
C ALA A 129 -18.54 -1.08 5.58
N ARG A 130 -19.82 -1.11 5.25
CA ARG A 130 -20.36 -0.84 3.92
C ARG A 130 -21.11 0.47 3.95
N PHE A 131 -20.74 1.37 3.07
CA PHE A 131 -21.40 2.65 2.88
C PHE A 131 -22.12 2.67 1.54
N THR A 132 -23.41 2.99 1.55
CA THR A 132 -24.21 3.25 0.36
C THR A 132 -24.51 4.75 0.24
N ASP A 133 -25.17 5.14 -0.83
CA ASP A 133 -25.52 6.53 -1.10
C ASP A 133 -24.32 7.49 -1.02
N ARG A 134 -23.18 7.02 -1.55
CA ARG A 134 -21.90 7.76 -1.55
C ARG A 134 -21.44 8.14 -0.15
N GLY A 135 -21.60 7.23 0.82
CA GLY A 135 -21.19 7.41 2.20
C GLY A 135 -22.24 7.97 3.16
N ALA A 136 -23.49 8.13 2.73
CA ALA A 136 -24.55 8.63 3.61
C ALA A 136 -25.12 7.55 4.54
N THR A 137 -25.22 6.29 4.08
CA THR A 137 -25.72 5.15 4.88
C THR A 137 -24.59 4.19 5.18
N TRP A 138 -24.44 3.84 6.44
CA TRP A 138 -23.37 3.00 6.96
C TRP A 138 -23.90 1.74 7.64
N THR A 139 -23.26 0.59 7.39
CA THR A 139 -23.59 -0.69 8.03
C THR A 139 -22.30 -1.51 8.25
N GLU A 140 -22.08 -1.99 9.45
CA GLU A 140 -21.04 -3.00 9.72
C GLU A 140 -21.49 -4.33 9.11
N VAL A 141 -20.66 -4.94 8.26
CA VAL A 141 -20.98 -6.14 7.48
C VAL A 141 -20.07 -7.33 7.75
N LEU A 142 -18.87 -7.10 8.34
CA LEU A 142 -17.95 -8.16 8.70
C LEU A 142 -17.10 -7.74 9.92
N PRO A 143 -17.32 -8.30 11.12
CA PRO A 143 -16.44 -8.07 12.25
C PRO A 143 -15.10 -8.79 12.04
N LEU A 144 -13.99 -8.08 12.19
CA LEU A 144 -12.64 -8.59 12.02
C LEU A 144 -11.93 -8.85 13.36
N GLY A 145 -12.34 -8.17 14.43
CA GLY A 145 -11.67 -8.23 15.74
C GLY A 145 -10.26 -7.64 15.68
N ALA A 146 -9.25 -8.46 15.93
CA ALA A 146 -7.85 -8.04 15.89
C ALA A 146 -7.26 -7.97 14.45
N TYR A 147 -7.95 -8.50 13.45
CA TYR A 147 -7.52 -8.43 12.05
C TYR A 147 -7.97 -7.09 11.43
N ARG A 148 -7.23 -6.63 10.43
CA ARG A 148 -7.48 -5.35 9.74
C ARG A 148 -6.91 -5.38 8.32
N SER A 149 -7.02 -4.29 7.60
CA SER A 149 -6.26 -4.04 6.37
C SER A 149 -4.84 -3.55 6.71
N LEU A 150 -3.86 -3.87 5.86
CA LEU A 150 -2.54 -3.26 5.90
C LEU A 150 -2.54 -1.94 5.12
N THR A 151 -2.99 -2.02 3.86
CA THR A 151 -3.12 -0.90 2.94
C THR A 151 -4.49 -0.95 2.27
N LEU A 152 -4.76 0.00 1.37
CA LEU A 152 -5.98 -0.04 0.53
C LEU A 152 -6.02 -1.28 -0.37
N HIS A 153 -4.86 -1.85 -0.73
CA HIS A 153 -4.76 -3.10 -1.51
C HIS A 153 -5.07 -4.36 -0.68
N SER A 154 -5.48 -4.24 0.59
CA SER A 154 -6.14 -5.35 1.27
C SER A 154 -7.51 -5.69 0.64
N PHE A 155 -8.05 -4.80 -0.20
CA PHE A 155 -9.28 -5.01 -0.96
C PHE A 155 -8.99 -5.14 -2.46
N ALA A 156 -9.78 -5.95 -3.15
CA ALA A 156 -9.82 -6.02 -4.61
C ALA A 156 -11.25 -6.27 -5.10
N GLU A 157 -11.55 -5.84 -6.33
CA GLU A 157 -12.81 -6.15 -7.02
C GLU A 157 -12.50 -6.85 -8.34
N LEU A 158 -13.07 -8.05 -8.54
CA LEU A 158 -12.94 -8.81 -9.78
C LEU A 158 -14.29 -9.42 -10.16
N ALA A 159 -14.78 -9.14 -11.38
CA ALA A 159 -16.02 -9.69 -11.91
C ALA A 159 -17.22 -9.51 -10.94
N GLU A 160 -17.40 -8.29 -10.43
CA GLU A 160 -18.47 -7.90 -9.49
C GLU A 160 -18.35 -8.52 -8.09
N ALA A 161 -17.35 -9.35 -7.84
CA ALA A 161 -17.06 -9.85 -6.50
C ALA A 161 -16.01 -8.96 -5.82
N ALA A 162 -16.28 -8.58 -4.57
CA ALA A 162 -15.31 -7.91 -3.70
C ALA A 162 -14.54 -8.96 -2.88
N TYR A 163 -13.26 -8.69 -2.68
CA TYR A 163 -12.35 -9.53 -1.90
C TYR A 163 -11.66 -8.71 -0.83
N PHE A 164 -11.37 -9.34 0.32
CA PHE A 164 -10.62 -8.74 1.40
C PHE A 164 -9.61 -9.74 1.95
N LEU A 165 -8.33 -9.38 2.01
CA LEU A 165 -7.25 -10.16 2.60
C LEU A 165 -6.88 -9.58 3.95
N GLU A 166 -6.90 -10.41 4.99
CA GLU A 166 -6.62 -10.01 6.36
C GLU A 166 -5.14 -9.78 6.61
N TYR A 167 -4.88 -8.77 7.42
CA TYR A 167 -3.60 -8.46 8.02
C TYR A 167 -3.68 -8.52 9.54
N GLN A 168 -2.68 -9.12 10.16
CA GLN A 168 -2.36 -8.98 11.58
C GLN A 168 -0.90 -9.37 11.81
N VAL A 169 -0.21 -8.67 12.70
CA VAL A 169 1.14 -9.06 13.11
C VAL A 169 1.03 -10.23 14.11
N PHE A 170 1.42 -11.42 13.68
CA PHE A 170 1.54 -12.59 14.55
C PHE A 170 3.00 -12.80 14.95
N THR A 171 3.22 -13.09 16.23
CA THR A 171 4.57 -13.35 16.76
C THR A 171 5.07 -14.76 16.44
N ALA A 172 4.19 -15.68 16.00
CA ALA A 172 4.55 -17.03 15.59
C ALA A 172 3.90 -17.33 14.22
N GLY A 173 4.69 -17.84 13.28
CA GLY A 173 4.35 -18.03 11.88
C GLY A 173 3.27 -19.06 11.52
N ASN A 174 2.28 -19.31 12.38
CA ASN A 174 1.18 -20.24 12.16
C ASN A 174 -0.18 -19.55 12.06
N ALA A 175 -0.19 -18.31 11.57
CA ALA A 175 -1.43 -17.59 11.36
C ALA A 175 -2.25 -18.25 10.25
N LEU A 176 -3.57 -18.30 10.47
CA LEU A 176 -4.54 -18.53 9.42
C LEU A 176 -4.97 -17.17 8.87
N ILE A 177 -4.58 -16.86 7.63
CA ILE A 177 -4.96 -15.62 6.97
C ILE A 177 -6.16 -15.92 6.09
N ARG A 178 -7.27 -15.23 6.31
CA ARG A 178 -8.48 -15.41 5.54
C ARG A 178 -8.51 -14.47 4.35
N LEU A 179 -8.82 -15.04 3.18
CA LEU A 179 -9.34 -14.29 2.06
C LEU A 179 -10.86 -14.37 2.12
N TRP A 180 -11.49 -13.24 2.29
CA TRP A 180 -12.93 -13.08 2.28
C TRP A 180 -13.43 -12.73 0.89
N GLN A 181 -14.62 -13.17 0.54
CA GLN A 181 -15.31 -12.83 -0.70
C GLN A 181 -16.73 -12.39 -0.39
N SER A 182 -17.17 -11.35 -1.09
CA SER A 182 -18.56 -10.93 -1.19
C SER A 182 -19.00 -10.94 -2.66
N VAL A 183 -20.20 -11.43 -2.94
CA VAL A 183 -20.79 -11.46 -4.29
C VAL A 183 -22.03 -10.59 -4.39
N ASP A 184 -22.27 -9.74 -3.40
CA ASP A 184 -23.46 -8.89 -3.25
C ASP A 184 -23.10 -7.43 -2.92
N GLY A 185 -22.01 -6.94 -3.52
CA GLY A 185 -21.55 -5.57 -3.33
C GLY A 185 -21.09 -5.28 -1.91
N GLY A 186 -20.50 -6.27 -1.22
CA GLY A 186 -19.98 -6.12 0.14
C GLY A 186 -21.03 -6.24 1.25
N ALA A 187 -22.28 -6.65 0.94
CA ALA A 187 -23.33 -6.77 1.96
C ALA A 187 -23.16 -8.00 2.86
N THR A 188 -22.71 -9.12 2.29
CA THR A 188 -22.38 -10.33 3.06
C THR A 188 -21.02 -10.90 2.64
N TRP A 189 -20.35 -11.60 3.54
CA TRP A 189 -19.00 -12.11 3.35
C TRP A 189 -18.87 -13.56 3.74
N ALA A 190 -18.12 -14.32 2.95
CA ALA A 190 -17.75 -15.70 3.24
C ALA A 190 -16.24 -15.89 3.07
N VAL A 191 -15.66 -16.81 3.86
CA VAL A 191 -14.25 -17.18 3.69
C VAL A 191 -14.10 -17.93 2.36
N ARG A 192 -13.35 -17.36 1.44
CA ARG A 192 -13.03 -17.93 0.14
C ARG A 192 -11.85 -18.88 0.19
N ARG A 193 -10.82 -18.50 0.97
CA ARG A 193 -9.58 -19.28 1.12
C ARG A 193 -8.98 -19.03 2.49
N LEU A 194 -8.28 -20.03 3.01
CA LEU A 194 -7.37 -19.94 4.15
C LEU A 194 -5.94 -20.14 3.67
N PHE A 195 -5.09 -19.20 3.98
CA PHE A 195 -3.64 -19.30 3.75
C PHE A 195 -2.93 -19.65 5.05
N GLN A 196 -1.92 -20.52 4.96
CA GLN A 196 -1.10 -21.00 6.08
C GLN A 196 0.38 -20.81 5.75
N GLY A 197 1.20 -20.68 6.78
CA GLY A 197 2.65 -20.56 6.63
C GLY A 197 3.15 -19.16 6.34
N HIS A 198 2.25 -18.18 6.28
CA HIS A 198 2.58 -16.75 6.13
C HIS A 198 2.37 -16.02 7.46
N ARG A 199 3.08 -14.94 7.65
CA ARG A 199 2.92 -14.09 8.84
C ARG A 199 1.63 -13.27 8.76
N HIS A 200 1.37 -12.65 7.62
CA HIS A 200 0.16 -11.86 7.34
C HIS A 200 -0.01 -11.62 5.83
N GLY A 201 -1.21 -11.19 5.44
CA GLY A 201 -1.49 -10.73 4.08
C GLY A 201 -1.00 -9.30 3.88
N HIS A 202 -0.26 -9.04 2.80
CA HIS A 202 0.17 -7.71 2.42
C HIS A 202 -0.85 -7.01 1.53
N GLY A 203 -1.41 -7.70 0.56
CA GLY A 203 -2.38 -7.10 -0.34
C GLY A 203 -2.93 -8.02 -1.42
N LEU A 204 -3.85 -7.49 -2.20
CA LEU A 204 -4.50 -8.10 -3.34
C LEU A 204 -4.43 -7.17 -4.56
N ILE A 205 -4.29 -7.74 -5.74
CA ILE A 205 -4.52 -7.01 -7.00
C ILE A 205 -5.44 -7.85 -7.88
N ALA A 206 -6.45 -7.20 -8.47
CA ALA A 206 -7.27 -7.79 -9.52
C ALA A 206 -6.67 -7.52 -10.90
N ASP A 207 -6.61 -8.55 -11.75
CA ASP A 207 -6.29 -8.49 -13.18
C ASP A 207 -7.55 -8.83 -14.00
N PRO A 208 -8.40 -7.85 -14.28
CA PRO A 208 -9.64 -8.10 -15.04
C PRO A 208 -9.39 -8.64 -16.45
N ALA A 209 -8.28 -8.22 -17.08
CA ALA A 209 -7.94 -8.65 -18.44
C ALA A 209 -7.66 -10.15 -18.54
N ARG A 210 -7.17 -10.76 -17.45
CA ARG A 210 -6.85 -12.19 -17.37
C ARG A 210 -7.73 -12.95 -16.41
N HIS A 211 -8.78 -12.31 -15.89
CA HIS A 211 -9.67 -12.84 -14.86
C HIS A 211 -8.89 -13.47 -13.70
N ALA A 212 -7.91 -12.73 -13.18
CA ALA A 212 -7.01 -13.24 -12.16
C ALA A 212 -6.97 -12.33 -10.92
N LEU A 213 -6.66 -12.94 -9.79
CA LEU A 213 -6.30 -12.28 -8.53
C LEU A 213 -4.84 -12.58 -8.20
N TRP A 214 -4.15 -11.61 -7.65
CA TRP A 214 -2.84 -11.74 -7.04
C TRP A 214 -2.96 -11.51 -5.54
N ALA A 215 -2.23 -12.28 -4.73
CA ALA A 215 -2.15 -12.11 -3.28
C ALA A 215 -0.70 -12.07 -2.83
N PHE A 216 -0.39 -11.16 -1.94
CA PHE A 216 0.95 -10.86 -1.45
C PHE A 216 1.04 -11.17 0.04
N PHE A 217 2.18 -11.72 0.47
CA PHE A 217 2.48 -12.07 1.87
C PHE A 217 3.94 -11.76 2.18
N GLY A 218 4.25 -11.35 3.39
CA GLY A 218 5.60 -11.00 3.91
C GLY A 218 5.80 -11.47 5.36
N ASP A 219 6.90 -11.19 6.03
CA ASP A 219 8.07 -10.29 5.81
C ASP A 219 9.39 -11.08 5.60
N THR A 220 9.45 -12.35 6.04
CA THR A 220 10.68 -13.16 6.02
C THR A 220 10.67 -14.12 4.84
N ASP A 221 11.85 -14.62 4.43
CA ASP A 221 11.97 -15.55 3.30
C ASP A 221 10.93 -16.67 3.33
N LEU A 222 10.79 -17.35 4.47
CA LEU A 222 9.86 -18.48 4.60
C LEU A 222 8.38 -18.06 4.60
N GLN A 223 8.10 -16.80 4.87
CA GLN A 223 6.74 -16.27 5.03
C GLN A 223 6.31 -15.37 3.87
N SER A 224 7.28 -14.88 3.10
CA SER A 224 7.01 -14.08 1.90
C SER A 224 6.48 -14.94 0.77
N GLY A 225 5.56 -14.41 0.02
CA GLY A 225 5.02 -15.10 -1.13
C GLY A 225 4.11 -14.25 -1.99
N LEU A 226 4.23 -14.48 -3.28
CA LEU A 226 3.40 -13.94 -4.34
C LEU A 226 2.64 -15.07 -4.98
N TYR A 227 1.32 -15.00 -4.95
CA TYR A 227 0.42 -16.04 -5.46
C TYR A 227 -0.54 -15.47 -6.48
N ARG A 228 -0.96 -16.32 -7.42
CA ARG A 228 -1.94 -15.97 -8.45
C ARG A 228 -3.06 -17.00 -8.52
N SER A 229 -4.30 -16.54 -8.65
CA SER A 229 -5.51 -17.34 -8.86
C SER A 229 -6.18 -16.91 -10.16
N THR A 230 -6.75 -17.87 -10.91
CA THR A 230 -7.55 -17.64 -12.13
C THR A 230 -8.97 -18.19 -12.03
N ASP A 231 -9.41 -18.57 -10.83
CA ASP A 231 -10.71 -19.15 -10.53
C ASP A 231 -11.46 -18.41 -9.41
N GLY A 232 -11.24 -17.10 -9.33
CA GLY A 232 -11.87 -16.24 -8.33
C GLY A 232 -11.44 -16.56 -6.90
N GLY A 233 -10.16 -16.89 -6.70
CA GLY A 233 -9.57 -17.11 -5.38
C GLY A 233 -9.80 -18.49 -4.77
N ALA A 234 -10.33 -19.47 -5.53
CA ALA A 234 -10.54 -20.81 -5.02
C ALA A 234 -9.23 -21.60 -4.91
N THR A 235 -8.43 -21.56 -5.98
CA THR A 235 -7.10 -22.17 -6.00
C THR A 235 -6.01 -21.13 -6.33
N TRP A 236 -4.80 -21.38 -5.86
CA TRP A 236 -3.68 -20.44 -5.95
C TRP A 236 -2.41 -21.16 -6.39
N THR A 237 -1.70 -20.56 -7.32
CA THR A 237 -0.38 -20.97 -7.76
C THR A 237 0.65 -20.02 -7.18
N ALA A 238 1.69 -20.56 -6.53
CA ALA A 238 2.83 -19.76 -6.12
C ALA A 238 3.63 -19.31 -7.35
N ILE A 239 3.85 -18.02 -7.44
CA ILE A 239 4.70 -17.39 -8.48
C ILE A 239 6.11 -17.20 -7.93
N VAL A 240 6.23 -16.58 -6.75
CA VAL A 240 7.45 -16.50 -5.95
C VAL A 240 7.08 -16.85 -4.53
N ALA A 241 7.78 -17.80 -3.91
CA ALA A 241 7.54 -18.16 -2.52
C ALA A 241 8.85 -18.59 -1.85
N GLY A 242 8.96 -18.34 -0.54
CA GLY A 242 10.15 -18.68 0.23
C GLY A 242 11.35 -17.77 -0.05
N SER A 243 11.10 -16.56 -0.52
CA SER A 243 12.12 -15.55 -0.81
C SER A 243 11.54 -14.15 -0.66
N GLN A 244 12.31 -13.22 -0.10
CA GLN A 244 11.96 -11.79 -0.07
C GLN A 244 11.85 -11.16 -1.47
N ASP A 245 12.22 -11.87 -2.55
CA ASP A 245 11.95 -11.41 -3.91
C ASP A 245 10.46 -11.26 -4.21
N GLY A 246 9.62 -12.06 -3.53
CA GLY A 246 8.16 -11.97 -3.57
C GLY A 246 7.56 -11.11 -2.46
N ASP A 247 8.36 -10.45 -1.65
CA ASP A 247 7.91 -9.59 -0.57
C ASP A 247 7.56 -8.21 -1.13
N ILE A 248 6.28 -8.03 -1.40
CA ILE A 248 5.71 -6.80 -1.93
C ILE A 248 4.40 -6.46 -1.21
N VAL A 249 4.07 -5.19 -1.16
CA VAL A 249 2.82 -4.70 -0.58
C VAL A 249 1.87 -4.21 -1.68
N ASP A 250 2.44 -3.69 -2.77
CA ASP A 250 1.71 -3.13 -3.89
C ASP A 250 2.45 -3.34 -5.21
N ALA A 251 1.71 -3.37 -6.32
CA ALA A 251 2.26 -3.47 -7.66
C ALA A 251 1.32 -2.91 -8.73
N THR A 252 1.86 -2.59 -9.89
CA THR A 252 1.08 -2.30 -11.09
C THR A 252 1.16 -3.46 -12.09
N LEU A 253 0.01 -3.83 -12.65
CA LEU A 253 -0.08 -4.82 -13.72
C LEU A 253 0.52 -4.28 -15.02
N GLN A 254 1.35 -5.10 -15.64
CA GLN A 254 1.90 -4.81 -16.96
C GLN A 254 1.04 -5.44 -18.07
N PRO A 255 1.12 -4.96 -19.32
CA PRO A 255 0.33 -5.50 -20.43
C PRO A 255 0.54 -6.99 -20.67
N ASP A 256 1.69 -7.54 -20.37
CA ASP A 256 2.02 -8.97 -20.48
C ASP A 256 1.59 -9.81 -19.29
N GLY A 257 1.04 -9.18 -18.25
CA GLY A 257 0.57 -9.81 -17.01
C GLY A 257 1.61 -9.90 -15.92
N SER A 258 2.85 -9.46 -16.15
CA SER A 258 3.85 -9.29 -15.08
C SER A 258 3.45 -8.16 -14.14
N LEU A 259 4.08 -8.12 -12.97
CA LEU A 259 3.94 -7.04 -11.99
C LEU A 259 5.18 -6.15 -12.00
N LEU A 260 4.99 -4.84 -11.96
CA LEU A 260 6.02 -3.87 -11.62
C LEU A 260 5.75 -3.38 -10.19
N CYS A 261 6.75 -3.45 -9.32
CA CYS A 261 6.59 -3.19 -7.89
C CYS A 261 7.83 -2.57 -7.26
N GLY A 262 7.63 -1.86 -6.17
CA GLY A 262 8.64 -1.67 -5.15
C GLY A 262 8.61 -2.83 -4.15
N GLN A 263 9.77 -3.30 -3.69
CA GLN A 263 9.88 -4.44 -2.78
C GLN A 263 9.87 -3.99 -1.31
N ASP A 264 9.16 -4.74 -0.47
CA ASP A 264 9.09 -4.56 0.99
C ASP A 264 10.11 -5.45 1.69
N ILE A 265 11.40 -5.22 1.42
CA ILE A 265 12.47 -6.01 2.00
C ILE A 265 12.89 -5.39 3.33
N SER A 266 12.74 -6.14 4.41
CA SER A 266 12.98 -5.70 5.79
C SER A 266 14.38 -6.05 6.32
N TYR A 267 15.14 -6.92 5.67
CA TYR A 267 16.51 -7.28 6.07
C TYR A 267 17.41 -7.64 4.89
N LEU A 268 18.71 -7.55 5.07
CA LEU A 268 19.71 -7.76 4.02
C LEU A 268 20.37 -9.15 4.10
N PRO A 269 20.78 -9.76 2.99
CA PRO A 269 20.39 -9.51 1.62
C PRO A 269 19.02 -10.11 1.27
N PRO A 270 18.37 -9.73 0.18
CA PRO A 270 18.75 -8.72 -0.82
C PRO A 270 18.41 -7.29 -0.37
N ARG A 271 18.87 -6.28 -1.12
CA ARG A 271 18.43 -4.89 -0.90
C ARG A 271 17.05 -4.67 -1.52
N PRO A 272 16.21 -3.82 -0.91
CA PRO A 272 14.95 -3.39 -1.52
C PRO A 272 15.21 -2.76 -2.88
N GLY A 273 14.29 -2.97 -3.80
CA GLY A 273 14.44 -2.45 -5.15
C GLY A 273 13.11 -2.24 -5.85
N ILE A 274 13.18 -1.61 -7.03
CA ILE A 274 12.07 -1.59 -7.99
C ILE A 274 12.31 -2.75 -8.93
N ALA A 275 11.33 -3.65 -9.02
CA ALA A 275 11.45 -4.90 -9.74
C ALA A 275 10.24 -5.19 -10.61
N ARG A 276 10.45 -5.99 -11.64
CA ARG A 276 9.41 -6.66 -12.42
C ARG A 276 9.41 -8.14 -12.10
N ILE A 277 8.23 -8.67 -11.79
CA ILE A 277 8.02 -10.10 -11.50
C ILE A 277 7.18 -10.71 -12.61
N GLY A 278 7.77 -11.66 -13.33
CA GLY A 278 7.12 -12.38 -14.41
C GLY A 278 6.12 -13.43 -13.93
N LEU A 279 5.24 -13.88 -14.83
CA LEU A 279 4.30 -14.98 -14.57
C LEU A 279 5.00 -16.31 -14.29
N ASP A 280 6.24 -16.45 -14.72
CA ASP A 280 7.12 -17.61 -14.51
C ASP A 280 7.94 -17.52 -13.21
N GLY A 281 7.73 -16.45 -12.43
CA GLY A 281 8.46 -16.18 -11.19
C GLY A 281 9.83 -15.54 -11.39
N SER A 282 10.20 -15.18 -12.62
CA SER A 282 11.43 -14.43 -12.87
C SER A 282 11.35 -13.02 -12.26
N VAL A 283 12.42 -12.60 -11.59
CA VAL A 283 12.53 -11.28 -10.96
C VAL A 283 13.64 -10.48 -11.61
N THR A 284 13.28 -9.35 -12.23
CA THR A 284 14.25 -8.42 -12.82
C THR A 284 14.23 -7.11 -12.01
N ARG A 285 15.35 -6.78 -11.38
CA ARG A 285 15.51 -5.53 -10.62
C ARG A 285 16.07 -4.43 -11.50
N TYR A 286 15.41 -3.26 -11.48
CA TYR A 286 15.80 -2.09 -12.27
C TYR A 286 16.52 -1.04 -11.44
N GLN A 287 16.12 -0.87 -10.17
CA GLN A 287 16.64 0.17 -9.29
C GLN A 287 16.76 -0.35 -7.87
N THR A 288 17.88 -0.09 -7.20
CA THR A 288 18.00 -0.28 -5.75
C THR A 288 17.38 0.90 -5.04
N LEU A 289 16.53 0.60 -4.05
CA LEU A 289 15.92 1.60 -3.17
C LEU A 289 16.73 1.73 -1.86
N PRO A 290 16.69 2.91 -1.22
CA PRO A 290 17.34 3.09 0.09
C PRO A 290 16.60 2.40 1.23
N SER A 291 15.33 2.02 1.03
CA SER A 291 14.47 1.40 2.02
C SER A 291 13.31 0.65 1.35
N ALA A 292 12.48 -0.02 2.13
CA ALA A 292 11.27 -0.73 1.69
C ALA A 292 10.29 0.16 0.92
N SER A 293 9.40 -0.45 0.14
CA SER A 293 8.37 0.26 -0.62
C SER A 293 6.99 -0.34 -0.39
N TYR A 294 6.00 0.52 -0.15
CA TYR A 294 4.61 0.13 0.08
C TYR A 294 3.65 0.60 -1.01
N SER A 295 4.13 1.31 -2.02
CA SER A 295 3.24 1.84 -3.05
C SER A 295 3.90 1.89 -4.42
N THR A 296 3.11 1.53 -5.44
CA THR A 296 3.50 1.57 -6.85
C THR A 296 2.30 1.99 -7.68
N HIS A 297 2.44 3.02 -8.50
CA HIS A 297 1.34 3.54 -9.30
C HIS A 297 1.73 3.73 -10.77
N ALA A 298 0.85 3.30 -11.69
CA ALA A 298 0.96 3.58 -13.10
C ALA A 298 0.25 4.90 -13.43
N ILE A 299 0.98 5.85 -14.01
CA ILE A 299 0.47 7.18 -14.36
C ILE A 299 -0.37 7.07 -15.63
N ARG A 300 -1.58 7.64 -15.66
CA ARG A 300 -2.49 7.61 -16.83
C ARG A 300 -1.85 8.21 -18.09
N ALA A 301 -1.07 9.27 -17.92
CA ALA A 301 -0.32 9.89 -19.04
C ALA A 301 0.90 9.07 -19.49
N GLY A 302 1.13 7.93 -18.86
CA GLY A 302 2.25 7.02 -19.11
C GLY A 302 3.42 7.25 -18.17
N GLY A 303 4.07 6.16 -17.76
CA GLY A 303 5.11 6.09 -16.77
C GLY A 303 4.62 5.52 -15.43
N TYR A 304 5.51 5.50 -14.45
CA TYR A 304 5.31 4.85 -13.16
C TYR A 304 5.94 5.66 -12.04
N VAL A 305 5.38 5.53 -10.86
CA VAL A 305 5.96 6.06 -9.62
C VAL A 305 5.96 5.00 -8.53
N VAL A 306 6.97 5.04 -7.67
CA VAL A 306 7.16 4.13 -6.53
C VAL A 306 7.50 4.97 -5.31
N GLY A 307 6.80 4.75 -4.21
CA GLY A 307 7.10 5.35 -2.91
C GLY A 307 8.00 4.46 -2.08
N ALA A 308 9.17 4.97 -1.65
CA ALA A 308 10.06 4.29 -0.72
C ALA A 308 9.88 4.88 0.69
N THR A 309 9.67 4.00 1.66
CA THR A 309 9.39 4.31 3.06
C THR A 309 10.65 4.14 3.89
N TYR A 310 10.92 5.04 4.85
CA TYR A 310 11.92 4.79 5.87
C TYR A 310 11.27 4.15 7.11
N GLU A 311 11.78 3.00 7.52
CA GLU A 311 11.36 2.26 8.71
C GLU A 311 12.47 2.24 9.75
N LEU A 312 12.08 2.48 11.01
CA LEU A 312 13.04 2.52 12.13
C LEU A 312 13.68 1.18 12.42
N ASP A 313 12.88 0.11 12.30
CA ASP A 313 13.27 -1.23 12.72
C ASP A 313 13.79 -2.10 11.55
N ALA A 314 13.76 -1.58 10.32
CA ALA A 314 14.29 -2.28 9.16
C ALA A 314 15.80 -2.02 9.02
N ASP A 315 16.61 -3.08 8.98
CA ASP A 315 18.08 -3.00 8.86
C ASP A 315 18.54 -2.84 7.39
N VAL A 316 17.75 -2.15 6.56
CA VAL A 316 18.00 -2.01 5.11
C VAL A 316 18.42 -0.59 4.72
N SER A 317 18.06 0.41 5.51
CA SER A 317 18.32 1.80 5.17
C SER A 317 19.79 2.17 5.42
N PRO A 318 20.40 3.02 4.57
CA PRO A 318 21.75 3.51 4.80
C PRO A 318 21.85 4.27 6.13
N PRO A 319 22.99 4.21 6.83
CA PRO A 319 23.20 4.98 8.06
C PRO A 319 22.91 6.47 7.86
N GLY A 320 22.08 7.04 8.74
CA GLY A 320 21.69 8.45 8.67
C GLY A 320 20.56 8.78 7.67
N TRP A 321 20.06 7.81 6.92
CA TRP A 321 18.87 7.99 6.10
C TRP A 321 17.66 8.22 7.02
N ARG A 322 16.91 9.29 6.81
CA ARG A 322 15.79 9.74 7.65
C ARG A 322 14.69 10.38 6.80
N GLN A 323 14.36 9.73 5.68
CA GLN A 323 13.37 10.28 4.76
C GLN A 323 12.69 9.18 3.95
N ALA A 324 11.43 9.40 3.61
CA ALA A 324 10.79 8.71 2.51
C ALA A 324 11.17 9.37 1.19
N SER A 325 11.00 8.68 0.07
CA SER A 325 11.31 9.23 -1.25
C SER A 325 10.35 8.71 -2.31
N LEU A 326 10.09 9.55 -3.31
CA LEU A 326 9.31 9.17 -4.49
C LEU A 326 10.27 8.96 -5.66
N TRP A 327 10.11 7.86 -6.37
CA TRP A 327 10.88 7.49 -7.56
C TRP A 327 9.95 7.44 -8.77
N GLY A 328 10.44 7.84 -9.93
CA GLY A 328 9.65 7.86 -11.15
C GLY A 328 10.41 7.35 -12.37
N SER A 329 9.65 6.80 -13.32
CA SER A 329 10.15 6.29 -14.58
C SER A 329 9.12 6.51 -15.69
N GLY A 330 9.58 6.96 -16.85
CA GLY A 330 8.73 7.09 -18.05
C GLY A 330 8.53 5.78 -18.81
N ASP A 331 9.40 4.79 -18.60
CA ASP A 331 9.43 3.52 -19.34
C ASP A 331 9.35 2.25 -18.45
N GLY A 332 9.43 2.42 -17.12
CA GLY A 332 9.43 1.32 -16.15
C GLY A 332 10.79 0.64 -15.98
N VAL A 333 11.84 1.11 -16.67
CA VAL A 333 13.19 0.55 -16.67
C VAL A 333 14.21 1.51 -16.06
N HIS A 334 14.17 2.78 -16.50
CA HIS A 334 15.08 3.82 -16.04
C HIS A 334 14.39 4.65 -14.96
N TRP A 335 14.95 4.66 -13.75
CA TRP A 335 14.34 5.26 -12.58
C TRP A 335 15.17 6.39 -12.02
N GLU A 336 14.51 7.47 -11.64
CA GLU A 336 15.14 8.59 -10.95
C GLU A 336 14.33 9.02 -9.73
N LYS A 337 15.02 9.54 -8.73
CA LYS A 337 14.38 10.09 -7.54
C LYS A 337 13.72 11.43 -7.90
N LEU A 338 12.42 11.54 -7.60
CA LEU A 338 11.62 12.72 -7.91
C LEU A 338 11.58 13.71 -6.76
N LEU A 339 11.40 13.20 -5.52
CA LEU A 339 11.36 14.04 -4.32
C LEU A 339 11.74 13.23 -3.06
N ASP A 340 12.14 13.95 -2.02
CA ASP A 340 12.35 13.44 -0.68
C ASP A 340 11.31 14.05 0.27
N VAL A 341 10.86 13.25 1.25
CA VAL A 341 9.96 13.64 2.33
C VAL A 341 10.68 13.41 3.66
N PRO A 342 11.24 14.45 4.28
CA PRO A 342 11.99 14.33 5.52
C PRO A 342 11.11 13.89 6.70
N GLN A 343 11.68 13.09 7.60
CA GLN A 343 11.04 12.64 8.84
C GLN A 343 10.82 13.82 9.81
N LEU A 344 9.63 13.89 10.41
CA LEU A 344 9.29 14.87 11.46
C LEU A 344 9.75 14.40 12.84
N ASP A 345 9.31 13.23 13.28
CA ASP A 345 9.68 12.63 14.55
C ASP A 345 10.65 11.45 14.33
N ALA A 346 11.84 11.55 14.86
CA ALA A 346 12.89 10.54 14.72
C ALA A 346 12.56 9.17 15.37
N LYS A 347 11.45 9.07 16.08
CA LYS A 347 10.97 7.83 16.74
C LYS A 347 9.87 7.11 15.97
N GLN A 348 9.54 7.55 14.78
CA GLN A 348 8.50 6.97 13.96
C GLN A 348 8.99 6.83 12.52
N ASP A 349 8.44 5.84 11.80
CA ASP A 349 8.65 5.71 10.36
C ASP A 349 8.18 6.95 9.61
N VAL A 350 8.79 7.24 8.46
CA VAL A 350 8.26 8.24 7.55
C VAL A 350 7.83 7.59 6.24
N ARG A 351 6.65 7.97 5.74
CA ARG A 351 6.05 7.41 4.53
C ARG A 351 5.70 8.49 3.51
N ALA A 352 5.77 8.08 2.25
CA ALA A 352 5.28 8.83 1.10
C ALA A 352 4.66 7.82 0.12
N ASP A 353 3.37 7.53 0.29
CA ASP A 353 2.67 6.48 -0.44
C ASP A 353 1.85 7.08 -1.59
N VAL A 354 1.99 6.53 -2.80
CA VAL A 354 1.28 6.96 -4.00
C VAL A 354 0.36 5.86 -4.49
N TYR A 355 -0.94 6.07 -4.32
CA TYR A 355 -1.94 5.08 -4.72
C TYR A 355 -2.94 5.62 -5.75
N TRP A 356 -3.09 6.93 -5.87
CA TRP A 356 -4.17 7.53 -6.63
C TRP A 356 -3.69 8.67 -7.54
N GLU A 357 -4.43 8.83 -8.62
CA GLU A 357 -4.33 9.95 -9.54
C GLU A 357 -5.69 10.60 -9.70
N LEU A 358 -5.79 11.90 -9.46
CA LEU A 358 -7.01 12.69 -9.65
C LEU A 358 -7.35 12.83 -11.15
N PRO A 359 -8.60 13.19 -11.50
CA PRO A 359 -8.97 13.51 -12.89
C PRO A 359 -8.11 14.59 -13.54
N SER A 360 -7.54 15.50 -12.74
CA SER A 360 -6.60 16.53 -13.18
C SER A 360 -5.26 15.99 -13.69
N GLY A 361 -4.97 14.67 -13.48
CA GLY A 361 -3.67 14.05 -13.74
C GLY A 361 -2.66 14.29 -12.62
N GLU A 362 -3.09 14.82 -11.48
CA GLU A 362 -2.23 14.99 -10.31
C GLU A 362 -2.20 13.71 -9.47
N LEU A 363 -1.01 13.25 -9.12
CA LEU A 363 -0.81 12.15 -8.21
C LEU A 363 -1.12 12.59 -6.78
N VAL A 364 -1.78 11.73 -6.02
CA VAL A 364 -1.99 11.90 -4.58
C VAL A 364 -0.88 11.13 -3.86
N ILE A 365 -0.05 11.84 -3.12
CA ILE A 365 1.01 11.27 -2.31
C ILE A 365 0.65 11.48 -0.85
N ASN A 366 0.15 10.43 -0.20
CA ASN A 366 -0.11 10.47 1.23
C ASN A 366 1.21 10.46 1.99
N VAL A 367 1.32 11.33 2.98
CA VAL A 367 2.51 11.41 3.82
C VAL A 367 2.18 11.15 5.28
N ARG A 368 3.12 10.51 5.97
CA ARG A 368 3.04 10.24 7.39
C ARG A 368 4.36 10.55 8.07
N ASN A 369 4.30 11.13 9.25
CA ASN A 369 5.44 11.59 10.02
C ASN A 369 6.39 12.46 9.18
N ALA A 370 5.81 13.31 8.32
CA ALA A 370 6.51 14.15 7.38
C ALA A 370 6.75 15.54 7.95
N ALA A 371 7.98 16.04 7.88
CA ALA A 371 8.30 17.42 8.21
C ALA A 371 7.60 18.37 7.22
N GLY A 372 7.06 19.48 7.72
CA GLY A 372 6.23 20.41 6.97
C GLY A 372 4.72 20.08 7.02
N PHE A 373 4.33 19.04 7.76
CA PHE A 373 2.93 18.62 7.97
C PHE A 373 2.53 18.64 9.45
N GLU A 374 3.01 19.64 10.18
CA GLU A 374 2.65 19.82 11.60
C GLU A 374 1.18 20.31 11.79
N PRO A 375 0.50 19.94 12.93
CA PRO A 375 1.01 19.08 14.00
C PRO A 375 0.78 17.60 13.70
N GLY A 376 1.60 16.72 13.66
CA GLY A 376 1.40 15.24 13.58
C GLY A 376 1.90 14.60 12.30
N GLY A 377 2.42 15.39 11.36
CA GLY A 377 3.11 14.87 10.19
C GLY A 377 2.22 14.12 9.18
N LEU A 378 0.91 14.37 9.21
CA LEU A 378 -0.08 13.68 8.37
C LEU A 378 -0.69 14.65 7.35
N GLY A 379 -0.86 14.17 6.13
CA GLY A 379 -1.49 14.91 5.05
C GLY A 379 -1.21 14.28 3.70
N TYR A 380 -1.32 15.05 2.63
CA TYR A 380 -0.96 14.62 1.30
C TYR A 380 -0.43 15.76 0.43
N LEU A 381 0.32 15.38 -0.59
CA LEU A 381 0.76 16.25 -1.67
C LEU A 381 -0.04 15.92 -2.92
N LEU A 382 -0.45 16.95 -3.67
CA LEU A 382 -0.82 16.77 -5.07
C LEU A 382 0.40 17.12 -5.93
N THR A 383 0.75 16.22 -6.84
CA THR A 383 1.99 16.32 -7.61
C THR A 383 1.71 16.07 -9.07
N ARG A 384 2.15 16.96 -9.95
CA ARG A 384 2.10 16.77 -11.38
C ARG A 384 3.41 16.20 -11.87
N THR A 385 3.34 15.16 -12.71
CA THR A 385 4.50 14.63 -13.39
C THR A 385 4.56 15.10 -14.83
N THR A 386 5.77 15.36 -15.33
CA THR A 386 6.04 15.73 -16.73
C THR A 386 7.18 14.89 -17.26
N ARG A 387 7.12 14.48 -18.52
CA ARG A 387 8.25 13.84 -19.22
C ARG A 387 9.30 14.89 -19.58
N ARG A 388 10.56 14.54 -19.40
CA ARG A 388 11.72 15.36 -19.79
C ARG A 388 12.44 14.78 -20.97
#